data_74772dba8c59bab128cd860cbe6b6424
#
_entry.id   74772dba8c59bab128cd860cbe6b6424
#
_cell.length_a   1.000
_cell.length_b   1.000
_cell.length_c   1.000
_cell.angle_alpha   90.00
_cell.angle_beta   90.00
_cell.angle_gamma   90.00
#
_symmetry.space_group_name_H-M   'P 1'
#
loop_
_entity.id
_entity.type
_entity.pdbx_description
1 polymer ?
#
loop_
_entity_poly.entity_id
_entity_poly.type
_entity_poly.pdbx_seq_one_letter_code
_entity_poly.pdbx_strand_id
1 'polypeptide(L)'
;MCGYLHVAYDPRAMILKTPAGTEWHILDPEKRLALRARLPGAFVYDQSAHSLRNSKARGTPVAERLPLAFAASWLVNSPANSRVLRRWSLPPQNDVWIALVGALEGPLESEGEWAPAKALFQRLGDEPFLIEAVSKVLALLVPHAVPLMPEPARKFLLGDAAGADAAAFAEIGYWFVRETRAHAVELDDCASRHEEANLAGAQVLDRLLWFDSEGYRHFEGEI
;
A
#
# COMPACT_ATOMS: atom_id res chain seq x y z
N MET A 1 -40.73 -18.75 9.04
CA MET A 1 -40.39 -18.44 7.63
C MET A 1 -39.14 -17.57 7.67
N CYS A 2 -37.96 -18.17 7.45
CA CYS A 2 -36.71 -17.42 7.33
C CYS A 2 -36.62 -16.90 5.89
N GLY A 3 -36.80 -15.58 5.75
CA GLY A 3 -36.55 -14.91 4.50
C GLY A 3 -35.04 -14.92 4.21
N TYR A 4 -34.62 -15.68 3.24
CA TYR A 4 -33.30 -15.52 2.62
C TYR A 4 -33.28 -14.16 1.94
N LEU A 5 -32.54 -13.21 2.50
CA LEU A 5 -32.12 -12.02 1.78
C LEU A 5 -31.24 -12.51 0.63
N HIS A 6 -31.81 -12.57 -0.58
CA HIS A 6 -31.01 -12.60 -1.80
C HIS A 6 -30.22 -11.28 -1.83
N VAL A 7 -28.97 -11.31 -1.36
CA VAL A 7 -28.02 -10.28 -1.73
C VAL A 7 -27.90 -10.35 -3.25
N ALA A 8 -28.46 -9.37 -3.94
CA ALA A 8 -28.31 -9.26 -5.38
C ALA A 8 -26.80 -9.22 -5.66
N TYR A 9 -26.30 -10.16 -6.46
CA TYR A 9 -24.92 -10.17 -6.91
C TYR A 9 -24.66 -8.85 -7.65
N ASP A 10 -23.90 -7.94 -7.02
CA ASP A 10 -23.41 -6.75 -7.70
C ASP A 10 -22.19 -7.19 -8.53
N PRO A 11 -22.25 -7.16 -9.86
CA PRO A 11 -21.15 -7.56 -10.72
C PRO A 11 -19.88 -6.69 -10.56
N ARG A 12 -19.94 -5.65 -9.75
CA ARG A 12 -18.82 -4.74 -9.43
C ARG A 12 -18.14 -5.06 -8.11
N ALA A 13 -18.65 -6.02 -7.34
CA ALA A 13 -18.04 -6.41 -6.07
C ALA A 13 -16.79 -7.26 -6.33
N MET A 14 -15.63 -6.81 -5.85
CA MET A 14 -14.44 -7.66 -5.76
C MET A 14 -14.45 -8.40 -4.42
N ILE A 15 -14.11 -9.69 -4.45
CA ILE A 15 -13.96 -10.50 -3.24
C ILE A 15 -12.53 -11.00 -3.19
N LEU A 16 -11.79 -10.57 -2.19
CA LEU A 16 -10.40 -10.98 -1.96
C LEU A 16 -10.33 -11.83 -0.69
N LYS A 17 -9.34 -12.71 -0.64
CA LYS A 17 -9.06 -13.50 0.55
C LYS A 17 -7.84 -12.94 1.25
N THR A 18 -8.01 -12.44 2.48
CA THR A 18 -6.90 -11.90 3.28
C THR A 18 -5.93 -13.02 3.68
N PRO A 19 -4.68 -12.71 4.07
CA PRO A 19 -3.75 -13.70 4.62
C PRO A 19 -4.30 -14.42 5.85
N ALA A 20 -5.10 -13.74 6.69
CA ALA A 20 -5.79 -14.36 7.82
C ALA A 20 -6.92 -15.33 7.41
N GLY A 21 -7.21 -15.44 6.11
CA GLY A 21 -8.23 -16.37 5.57
C GLY A 21 -9.65 -15.81 5.60
N THR A 22 -9.85 -14.55 5.97
CA THR A 22 -11.15 -13.87 5.92
C THR A 22 -11.46 -13.37 4.50
N GLU A 23 -12.73 -13.32 4.13
CA GLU A 23 -13.15 -12.72 2.86
C GLU A 23 -13.29 -11.19 3.04
N TRP A 24 -12.67 -10.44 2.14
CA TRP A 24 -12.82 -9.00 2.05
C TRP A 24 -13.68 -8.66 0.83
N HIS A 25 -14.90 -8.20 1.12
CA HIS A 25 -15.88 -7.80 0.11
C HIS A 25 -15.73 -6.30 -0.16
N ILE A 26 -15.21 -5.94 -1.32
CA ILE A 26 -15.09 -4.55 -1.76
C ILE A 26 -16.35 -4.18 -2.52
N LEU A 27 -17.23 -3.45 -1.84
CA LEU A 27 -18.46 -2.89 -2.42
C LEU A 27 -18.21 -1.43 -2.82
N ASP A 28 -18.77 -1.00 -3.95
CA ASP A 28 -18.70 0.37 -4.45
C ASP A 28 -17.28 0.99 -4.41
N PRO A 29 -16.27 0.37 -5.06
CA PRO A 29 -14.88 0.84 -4.98
C PRO A 29 -14.73 2.29 -5.44
N GLU A 30 -15.51 2.72 -6.42
CA GLU A 30 -15.51 4.08 -6.96
C GLU A 30 -15.93 5.11 -5.90
N LYS A 31 -17.02 4.83 -5.16
CA LYS A 31 -17.48 5.71 -4.07
C LYS A 31 -16.39 5.84 -2.99
N ARG A 32 -15.73 4.75 -2.62
CA ARG A 32 -14.66 4.75 -1.60
C ARG A 32 -13.46 5.57 -2.04
N LEU A 33 -13.04 5.43 -3.29
CA LEU A 33 -11.94 6.22 -3.86
C LEU A 33 -12.30 7.71 -3.92
N ALA A 34 -13.51 8.04 -4.34
CA ALA A 34 -14.00 9.43 -4.39
C ALA A 34 -14.04 10.07 -2.99
N LEU A 35 -14.51 9.34 -1.97
CA LEU A 35 -14.50 9.82 -0.58
C LEU A 35 -13.07 10.04 -0.10
N ARG A 36 -12.16 9.09 -0.34
CA ARG A 36 -10.75 9.22 0.05
C ARG A 36 -10.08 10.44 -0.61
N ALA A 37 -10.36 10.71 -1.88
CA ALA A 37 -9.78 11.85 -2.60
C ALA A 37 -10.12 13.21 -1.94
N ARG A 38 -11.17 13.30 -1.13
CA ARG A 38 -11.54 14.50 -0.36
C ARG A 38 -10.62 14.78 0.83
N LEU A 39 -9.78 13.83 1.24
CA LEU A 39 -8.85 14.02 2.34
C LEU A 39 -7.66 14.89 1.92
N PRO A 40 -7.30 15.95 2.67
CA PRO A 40 -6.27 16.92 2.26
C PRO A 40 -4.90 16.31 1.95
N GLY A 41 -4.48 15.28 2.70
CA GLY A 41 -3.20 14.60 2.48
C GLY A 41 -3.18 13.64 1.29
N ALA A 42 -4.36 13.15 0.88
CA ALA A 42 -4.49 12.15 -0.17
C ALA A 42 -4.03 12.71 -1.54
N PHE A 43 -4.46 13.91 -1.89
CA PHE A 43 -4.10 14.54 -3.15
C PHE A 43 -2.59 14.71 -3.30
N VAL A 44 -1.92 15.27 -2.29
CA VAL A 44 -0.47 15.50 -2.35
C VAL A 44 0.31 14.19 -2.45
N TYR A 45 -0.12 13.17 -1.71
CA TYR A 45 0.50 11.85 -1.76
C TYR A 45 0.34 11.20 -3.15
N ASP A 46 -0.86 11.27 -3.74
CA ASP A 46 -1.13 10.69 -5.05
C ASP A 46 -0.42 11.44 -6.18
N GLN A 47 -0.31 12.75 -6.12
CA GLN A 47 0.50 13.55 -7.05
C GLN A 47 1.98 13.19 -6.96
N SER A 48 2.49 12.97 -5.76
CA SER A 48 3.88 12.52 -5.55
C SER A 48 4.11 11.12 -6.12
N ALA A 49 3.16 10.21 -5.93
CA ALA A 49 3.22 8.87 -6.50
C ALA A 49 3.22 8.92 -8.05
N HIS A 50 2.38 9.75 -8.65
CA HIS A 50 2.36 9.98 -10.10
C HIS A 50 3.70 10.53 -10.61
N SER A 51 4.24 11.55 -9.95
CA SER A 51 5.54 12.15 -10.28
C SER A 51 6.68 11.13 -10.22
N LEU A 52 6.72 10.29 -9.20
CA LEU A 52 7.73 9.25 -9.02
C LEU A 52 7.61 8.13 -10.06
N ARG A 53 6.39 7.73 -10.45
CA ARG A 53 6.18 6.80 -11.57
C ARG A 53 6.73 7.36 -12.89
N ASN A 54 6.42 8.60 -13.20
CA ASN A 54 6.91 9.26 -14.40
C ASN A 54 8.44 9.39 -14.39
N SER A 55 9.04 9.65 -13.23
CA SER A 55 10.49 9.69 -13.04
C SER A 55 11.11 8.32 -13.30
N LYS A 56 10.50 7.23 -12.76
CA LYS A 56 10.93 5.86 -13.05
C LYS A 56 10.83 5.52 -14.53
N ALA A 57 9.72 5.87 -15.19
CA ALA A 57 9.51 5.63 -16.61
C ALA A 57 10.56 6.34 -17.49
N ARG A 58 11.12 7.46 -17.05
CA ARG A 58 12.24 8.17 -17.68
C ARG A 58 13.62 7.59 -17.34
N GLY A 59 13.69 6.51 -16.57
CA GLY A 59 14.94 5.86 -16.18
C GLY A 59 15.70 6.57 -15.05
N THR A 60 15.04 7.45 -14.28
CA THR A 60 15.68 8.12 -13.14
C THR A 60 16.08 7.08 -12.07
N PRO A 61 17.34 7.05 -11.63
CA PRO A 61 17.82 6.10 -10.62
C PRO A 61 17.07 6.19 -9.31
N VAL A 62 17.01 5.09 -8.56
CA VAL A 62 16.37 5.05 -7.22
C VAL A 62 16.96 6.09 -6.29
N ALA A 63 18.29 6.24 -6.29
CA ALA A 63 19.00 7.20 -5.44
C ALA A 63 18.51 8.65 -5.62
N GLU A 64 18.10 9.02 -6.83
CA GLU A 64 17.58 10.35 -7.14
C GLU A 64 16.08 10.49 -6.81
N ARG A 65 15.32 9.38 -6.86
CA ARG A 65 13.89 9.34 -6.52
C ARG A 65 13.63 9.26 -5.01
N LEU A 66 14.57 8.69 -4.26
CA LEU A 66 14.45 8.44 -2.83
C LEU A 66 14.20 9.70 -1.98
N PRO A 67 14.93 10.83 -2.19
CA PRO A 67 14.66 12.07 -1.43
C PRO A 67 13.23 12.60 -1.62
N LEU A 68 12.68 12.52 -2.83
CA LEU A 68 11.31 12.94 -3.10
C LEU A 68 10.30 12.02 -2.41
N ALA A 69 10.54 10.70 -2.42
CA ALA A 69 9.69 9.75 -1.72
C ALA A 69 9.70 9.96 -0.20
N PHE A 70 10.86 10.25 0.40
CA PHE A 70 10.95 10.64 1.81
C PHE A 70 10.17 11.92 2.10
N ALA A 71 10.37 12.97 1.31
CA ALA A 71 9.68 14.24 1.50
C ALA A 71 8.16 14.08 1.40
N ALA A 72 7.66 13.36 0.40
CA ALA A 72 6.24 13.09 0.23
C ALA A 72 5.65 12.25 1.37
N SER A 73 6.38 11.23 1.85
CA SER A 73 5.92 10.40 2.95
C SER A 73 5.82 11.16 4.27
N TRP A 74 6.63 12.19 4.48
CA TRP A 74 6.57 13.03 5.69
C TRP A 74 5.25 13.80 5.81
N LEU A 75 4.64 14.17 4.69
CA LEU A 75 3.37 14.91 4.68
C LEU A 75 2.21 14.06 5.24
N VAL A 76 2.33 12.74 5.20
CA VAL A 76 1.30 11.79 5.65
C VAL A 76 1.74 10.95 6.85
N ASN A 77 2.88 11.26 7.45
CA ASN A 77 3.43 10.54 8.60
C ASN A 77 3.12 11.23 9.93
N SER A 78 2.91 10.41 10.96
CA SER A 78 2.90 10.89 12.34
C SER A 78 4.30 11.42 12.74
N PRO A 79 4.40 12.27 13.80
CA PRO A 79 5.69 12.74 14.30
C PRO A 79 6.66 11.60 14.70
N ALA A 80 6.14 10.45 15.16
CA ALA A 80 6.93 9.28 15.50
C ALA A 80 7.56 8.67 14.24
N ASN A 81 6.75 8.44 13.19
CA ASN A 81 7.21 7.90 11.91
C ASN A 81 8.21 8.84 11.24
N SER A 82 8.01 10.16 11.34
CA SER A 82 8.93 11.16 10.80
C SER A 82 10.31 11.10 11.43
N ARG A 83 10.42 10.79 12.75
CA ARG A 83 11.72 10.60 13.41
C ARG A 83 12.45 9.36 12.90
N VAL A 84 11.73 8.26 12.74
CA VAL A 84 12.28 7.02 12.16
C VAL A 84 12.81 7.31 10.76
N LEU A 85 12.01 7.90 9.88
CA LEU A 85 12.41 8.21 8.51
C LEU A 85 13.61 9.17 8.45
N ARG A 86 13.68 10.18 9.32
CA ARG A 86 14.83 11.11 9.37
C ARG A 86 16.12 10.36 9.64
N ARG A 87 16.13 9.40 10.58
CA ARG A 87 17.29 8.58 10.88
C ARG A 87 17.75 7.79 9.66
N TRP A 88 16.80 7.24 8.89
CA TRP A 88 17.06 6.34 7.77
C TRP A 88 17.27 7.06 6.42
N SER A 89 16.98 8.34 6.33
CA SER A 89 17.22 9.14 5.14
C SER A 89 18.67 9.61 4.95
N LEU A 90 19.54 9.35 5.95
CA LEU A 90 20.94 9.76 5.92
C LEU A 90 21.87 8.62 5.48
N PRO A 91 22.97 8.90 4.78
CA PRO A 91 24.00 7.90 4.53
C PRO A 91 24.55 7.31 5.86
N PRO A 92 24.92 6.02 5.93
CA PRO A 92 25.03 5.03 4.85
C PRO A 92 23.72 4.22 4.58
N GLN A 93 22.61 4.52 5.23
CA GLN A 93 21.38 3.74 5.12
C GLN A 93 20.75 3.81 3.72
N ASN A 94 21.08 4.81 2.92
CA ASN A 94 20.60 4.91 1.54
C ASN A 94 20.88 3.65 0.70
N ASP A 95 22.02 2.97 0.93
CA ASP A 95 22.36 1.75 0.22
C ASP A 95 21.38 0.61 0.53
N VAL A 96 20.92 0.54 1.79
CA VAL A 96 19.89 -0.45 2.19
C VAL A 96 18.57 -0.16 1.50
N TRP A 97 18.18 1.11 1.40
CA TRP A 97 16.97 1.50 0.70
C TRP A 97 17.04 1.22 -0.81
N ILE A 98 18.15 1.55 -1.45
CA ILE A 98 18.37 1.28 -2.88
C ILE A 98 18.30 -0.23 -3.14
N ALA A 99 18.98 -1.04 -2.31
CA ALA A 99 18.93 -2.48 -2.41
C ALA A 99 17.52 -3.06 -2.17
N LEU A 100 16.79 -2.52 -1.19
CA LEU A 100 15.43 -2.94 -0.88
C LEU A 100 14.46 -2.63 -2.05
N VAL A 101 14.53 -1.44 -2.63
CA VAL A 101 13.75 -1.08 -3.82
C VAL A 101 14.13 -2.00 -4.98
N GLY A 102 15.42 -2.25 -5.21
CA GLY A 102 15.90 -3.17 -6.25
C GLY A 102 15.38 -4.59 -6.07
N ALA A 103 15.34 -5.12 -4.83
CA ALA A 103 14.77 -6.43 -4.54
C ALA A 103 13.24 -6.47 -4.82
N LEU A 104 12.53 -5.38 -4.55
CA LEU A 104 11.08 -5.25 -4.77
C LEU A 104 10.71 -4.93 -6.23
N GLU A 105 11.65 -4.53 -7.05
CA GLU A 105 11.47 -4.39 -8.52
C GLU A 105 11.70 -5.70 -9.28
N GLY A 106 12.19 -6.74 -8.61
CA GLY A 106 12.38 -8.09 -9.17
C GLY A 106 11.08 -8.90 -9.26
N PRO A 107 11.17 -10.17 -9.63
CA PRO A 107 10.05 -11.08 -9.59
C PRO A 107 9.62 -11.31 -8.13
N LEU A 108 8.32 -11.29 -7.87
CA LEU A 108 7.72 -11.41 -6.53
C LEU A 108 6.51 -12.37 -6.56
N GLU A 109 6.62 -13.44 -7.36
CA GLU A 109 5.52 -14.38 -7.63
C GLU A 109 5.40 -15.49 -6.58
N SER A 110 6.47 -15.70 -5.81
CA SER A 110 6.53 -16.71 -4.75
C SER A 110 7.02 -16.11 -3.44
N GLU A 111 6.68 -16.71 -2.31
CA GLU A 111 7.18 -16.30 -0.99
C GLU A 111 8.71 -16.27 -0.92
N GLY A 112 9.38 -17.20 -1.61
CA GLY A 112 10.85 -17.28 -1.65
C GLY A 112 11.51 -16.06 -2.27
N GLU A 113 10.85 -15.42 -3.23
CA GLU A 113 11.34 -14.21 -3.91
C GLU A 113 11.28 -12.97 -3.01
N TRP A 114 10.51 -13.02 -1.91
CA TRP A 114 10.46 -11.99 -0.88
C TRP A 114 11.61 -12.07 0.13
N ALA A 115 12.36 -13.17 0.18
CA ALA A 115 13.43 -13.38 1.16
C ALA A 115 14.51 -12.28 1.12
N PRO A 116 14.99 -11.78 -0.05
CA PRO A 116 15.94 -10.67 -0.09
C PRO A 116 15.34 -9.37 0.46
N ALA A 117 14.10 -9.04 0.10
CA ALA A 117 13.43 -7.84 0.61
C ALA A 117 13.20 -7.93 2.12
N LYS A 118 12.79 -9.09 2.63
CA LYS A 118 12.62 -9.35 4.07
C LYS A 118 13.94 -9.16 4.83
N ALA A 119 15.04 -9.71 4.33
CA ALA A 119 16.36 -9.58 4.94
C ALA A 119 16.85 -8.12 4.95
N LEU A 120 16.60 -7.37 3.88
CA LEU A 120 16.94 -5.95 3.80
C LEU A 120 16.07 -5.10 4.73
N PHE A 121 14.78 -5.42 4.83
CA PHE A 121 13.88 -4.76 5.79
C PHE A 121 14.37 -4.96 7.23
N GLN A 122 14.78 -6.18 7.60
CA GLN A 122 15.35 -6.46 8.94
C GLN A 122 16.58 -5.61 9.26
N ARG A 123 17.39 -5.25 8.25
CA ARG A 123 18.55 -4.37 8.43
C ARG A 123 18.20 -2.92 8.73
N LEU A 124 16.97 -2.50 8.45
CA LEU A 124 16.49 -1.16 8.82
C LEU A 124 16.23 -1.06 10.33
N GLY A 125 15.98 -2.15 11.02
CA GLY A 125 15.78 -2.19 12.47
C GLY A 125 14.49 -2.90 12.87
N ASP A 126 14.13 -2.75 14.12
CA ASP A 126 12.97 -3.37 14.78
C ASP A 126 12.11 -2.35 15.55
N GLU A 127 12.23 -1.06 15.23
CA GLU A 127 11.41 -0.03 15.87
C GLU A 127 9.91 -0.27 15.62
N PRO A 128 9.05 -0.04 16.62
CA PRO A 128 7.62 -0.40 16.56
C PRO A 128 6.84 0.19 15.39
N PHE A 129 7.28 1.35 14.86
CA PHE A 129 6.61 2.05 13.75
C PHE A 129 7.36 1.91 12.42
N LEU A 130 8.39 1.06 12.37
CA LEU A 130 9.24 0.96 11.20
C LEU A 130 8.46 0.52 9.95
N ILE A 131 7.65 -0.53 10.06
CA ILE A 131 6.87 -1.07 8.94
C ILE A 131 5.92 -0.01 8.35
N GLU A 132 5.27 0.78 9.19
CA GLU A 132 4.39 1.85 8.73
C GLU A 132 5.16 2.96 8.01
N ALA A 133 6.27 3.41 8.59
CA ALA A 133 7.09 4.45 8.01
C ALA A 133 7.72 4.02 6.68
N VAL A 134 8.27 2.80 6.64
CA VAL A 134 8.91 2.22 5.45
C VAL A 134 7.90 1.97 4.34
N SER A 135 6.73 1.40 4.66
CA SER A 135 5.70 1.14 3.66
C SER A 135 5.22 2.41 2.96
N LYS A 136 5.12 3.54 3.66
CA LYS A 136 4.74 4.84 3.08
C LYS A 136 5.75 5.33 2.04
N VAL A 137 7.04 5.07 2.22
CA VAL A 137 8.08 5.40 1.23
C VAL A 137 8.05 4.39 0.07
N LEU A 138 7.95 3.11 0.38
CA LEU A 138 7.97 2.05 -0.63
C LEU A 138 6.72 2.06 -1.51
N ALA A 139 5.54 2.35 -0.97
CA ALA A 139 4.31 2.49 -1.75
C ALA A 139 4.38 3.64 -2.77
N LEU A 140 5.28 4.61 -2.58
CA LEU A 140 5.58 5.65 -3.56
C LEU A 140 6.59 5.19 -4.62
N LEU A 141 7.58 4.39 -4.26
CA LEU A 141 8.69 3.97 -5.14
C LEU A 141 8.36 2.70 -5.93
N VAL A 142 7.69 1.74 -5.28
CA VAL A 142 7.34 0.42 -5.80
C VAL A 142 5.87 0.08 -5.52
N PRO A 143 4.92 0.88 -6.01
CA PRO A 143 3.50 0.76 -5.70
C PRO A 143 2.86 -0.55 -6.16
N HIS A 144 3.52 -1.29 -7.04
CA HIS A 144 3.09 -2.61 -7.50
C HIS A 144 3.44 -3.75 -6.53
N ALA A 145 4.33 -3.49 -5.57
CA ALA A 145 4.83 -4.50 -4.64
C ALA A 145 4.42 -4.24 -3.18
N VAL A 146 4.33 -2.97 -2.77
CA VAL A 146 4.16 -2.61 -1.35
C VAL A 146 2.96 -1.67 -1.18
N PRO A 147 1.92 -2.09 -0.45
CA PRO A 147 0.85 -1.19 -0.02
C PRO A 147 1.25 -0.39 1.21
N LEU A 148 0.42 0.57 1.59
CA LEU A 148 0.49 1.21 2.90
C LEU A 148 0.18 0.17 3.99
N MET A 149 1.01 0.13 5.04
CA MET A 149 0.89 -0.85 6.13
C MET A 149 0.76 -0.16 7.52
N PRO A 150 -0.21 0.77 7.72
CA PRO A 150 -0.51 1.26 9.04
C PRO A 150 -1.06 0.12 9.91
N GLU A 151 -1.07 0.29 11.22
CA GLU A 151 -1.54 -0.76 12.15
C GLU A 151 -2.95 -1.27 11.83
N PRO A 152 -3.94 -0.40 11.53
CA PRO A 152 -5.27 -0.87 11.15
C PRO A 152 -5.28 -1.78 9.92
N ALA A 153 -4.51 -1.44 8.87
CA ALA A 153 -4.42 -2.28 7.67
C ALA A 153 -3.76 -3.64 7.97
N ARG A 154 -2.71 -3.66 8.81
CA ARG A 154 -2.09 -4.94 9.22
C ARG A 154 -3.07 -5.81 10.00
N LYS A 155 -3.79 -5.24 10.97
CA LYS A 155 -4.83 -5.96 11.72
C LYS A 155 -5.96 -6.46 10.83
N PHE A 156 -6.36 -5.66 9.87
CA PHE A 156 -7.38 -6.05 8.89
C PHE A 156 -6.96 -7.27 8.06
N LEU A 157 -5.69 -7.31 7.64
CA LEU A 157 -5.16 -8.38 6.78
C LEU A 157 -4.73 -9.63 7.56
N LEU A 158 -4.04 -9.45 8.69
CA LEU A 158 -3.38 -10.53 9.45
C LEU A 158 -4.12 -10.91 10.75
N GLY A 159 -5.17 -10.17 11.12
CA GLY A 159 -5.88 -10.34 12.39
C GLY A 159 -5.22 -9.56 13.55
N ASP A 160 -5.82 -9.65 14.74
CA ASP A 160 -5.43 -8.85 15.91
C ASP A 160 -4.00 -9.10 16.42
N ALA A 161 -3.43 -10.29 16.13
CA ALA A 161 -2.07 -10.64 16.48
C ALA A 161 -1.03 -10.16 15.45
N ALA A 162 -1.42 -9.29 14.52
CA ALA A 162 -0.55 -8.82 13.45
C ALA A 162 0.74 -8.21 13.97
N GLY A 163 1.86 -8.79 13.61
CA GLY A 163 3.20 -8.27 13.89
C GLY A 163 3.49 -6.96 13.15
N ALA A 164 4.57 -6.31 13.57
CA ALA A 164 5.12 -5.13 12.90
C ALA A 164 6.56 -5.40 12.41
N ASP A 165 6.86 -6.63 12.13
CA ASP A 165 8.19 -7.14 11.78
C ASP A 165 8.35 -7.41 10.27
N ALA A 166 9.51 -7.91 9.91
CA ALA A 166 9.83 -8.26 8.53
C ALA A 166 9.02 -9.46 8.00
N ALA A 167 8.46 -10.31 8.86
CA ALA A 167 7.59 -11.39 8.44
C ALA A 167 6.25 -10.83 7.97
N ALA A 168 5.62 -9.98 8.78
CA ALA A 168 4.39 -9.27 8.40
C ALA A 168 4.57 -8.41 7.14
N PHE A 169 5.72 -7.73 7.00
CA PHE A 169 6.05 -6.97 5.79
C PHE A 169 6.04 -7.86 4.54
N ALA A 170 6.73 -8.99 4.59
CA ALA A 170 6.82 -9.91 3.44
C ALA A 170 5.49 -10.59 3.13
N GLU A 171 4.74 -11.01 4.16
CA GLU A 171 3.45 -11.67 4.01
C GLU A 171 2.40 -10.76 3.36
N ILE A 172 2.29 -9.52 3.85
CA ILE A 172 1.37 -8.52 3.27
C ILE A 172 1.79 -8.18 1.85
N GLY A 173 3.09 -7.96 1.60
CA GLY A 173 3.59 -7.63 0.28
C GLY A 173 3.34 -8.76 -0.73
N TYR A 174 3.62 -10.00 -0.37
CA TYR A 174 3.33 -11.17 -1.21
C TYR A 174 1.83 -11.28 -1.53
N TRP A 175 0.98 -11.17 -0.51
CA TRP A 175 -0.46 -11.15 -0.70
C TRP A 175 -0.88 -10.03 -1.66
N PHE A 176 -0.37 -8.84 -1.46
CA PHE A 176 -0.71 -7.66 -2.26
C PHE A 176 -0.37 -7.84 -3.75
N VAL A 177 0.82 -8.35 -4.05
CA VAL A 177 1.24 -8.64 -5.44
C VAL A 177 0.34 -9.69 -6.07
N ARG A 178 0.02 -10.76 -5.33
CA ARG A 178 -0.85 -11.84 -5.80
C ARG A 178 -2.25 -11.32 -6.13
N GLU A 179 -2.88 -10.59 -5.20
CA GLU A 179 -4.24 -10.09 -5.39
C GLU A 179 -4.30 -9.01 -6.48
N THR A 180 -3.30 -8.12 -6.55
CA THR A 180 -3.21 -7.13 -7.63
C THR A 180 -3.16 -7.79 -9.01
N ARG A 181 -2.44 -8.91 -9.16
CA ARG A 181 -2.38 -9.64 -10.42
C ARG A 181 -3.67 -10.41 -10.71
N ALA A 182 -4.22 -11.06 -9.70
CA ALA A 182 -5.46 -11.84 -9.85
C ALA A 182 -6.65 -10.96 -10.26
N HIS A 183 -6.67 -9.71 -9.83
CA HIS A 183 -7.73 -8.74 -10.08
C HIS A 183 -7.30 -7.56 -10.96
N ALA A 184 -6.28 -7.75 -11.80
CA ALA A 184 -5.69 -6.67 -12.60
C ALA A 184 -6.72 -5.97 -13.49
N VAL A 185 -7.62 -6.72 -14.11
CA VAL A 185 -8.64 -6.16 -15.03
C VAL A 185 -9.61 -5.27 -14.27
N GLU A 186 -10.13 -5.73 -13.13
CA GLU A 186 -11.10 -5.00 -12.31
C GLU A 186 -10.46 -3.74 -11.70
N LEU A 187 -9.20 -3.85 -11.24
CA LEU A 187 -8.46 -2.75 -10.66
C LEU A 187 -8.10 -1.68 -11.70
N ASP A 188 -7.70 -2.08 -12.90
CA ASP A 188 -7.38 -1.15 -13.99
C ASP A 188 -8.65 -0.47 -14.54
N ASP A 189 -9.77 -1.20 -14.62
CA ASP A 189 -11.07 -0.63 -14.98
C ASP A 189 -11.51 0.41 -13.93
N CYS A 190 -11.37 0.10 -12.65
CA CYS A 190 -11.64 1.04 -11.57
C CYS A 190 -10.71 2.26 -11.62
N ALA A 191 -9.41 2.06 -11.90
CA ALA A 191 -8.44 3.14 -12.05
C ALA A 191 -8.80 4.08 -13.21
N SER A 192 -9.24 3.52 -14.34
CA SER A 192 -9.59 4.29 -15.54
C SER A 192 -10.81 5.18 -15.35
N ARG A 193 -11.75 4.77 -14.50
CA ARG A 193 -12.93 5.56 -14.14
C ARG A 193 -12.62 6.70 -13.16
N HIS A 194 -11.45 6.66 -12.51
CA HIS A 194 -10.95 7.70 -11.61
C HIS A 194 -9.80 8.49 -12.25
N GLU A 195 -10.04 9.07 -13.44
CA GLU A 195 -9.05 9.80 -14.23
C GLU A 195 -8.31 10.90 -13.44
N GLU A 196 -8.99 11.59 -12.54
CA GLU A 196 -8.42 12.68 -11.73
C GLU A 196 -7.27 12.23 -10.82
N ALA A 197 -7.26 10.97 -10.41
CA ALA A 197 -6.26 10.45 -9.47
C ALA A 197 -5.00 9.91 -10.17
N ASN A 198 -5.04 9.61 -11.48
CA ASN A 198 -3.93 8.98 -12.22
C ASN A 198 -3.37 7.73 -11.48
N LEU A 199 -4.25 6.91 -10.90
CA LEU A 199 -3.87 5.72 -10.16
C LEU A 199 -3.57 4.57 -11.14
N ALA A 200 -2.62 3.71 -10.78
CA ALA A 200 -2.48 2.38 -11.37
C ALA A 200 -3.30 1.37 -10.57
N GLY A 201 -3.66 0.22 -11.15
CA GLY A 201 -4.49 -0.79 -10.49
C GLY A 201 -4.01 -1.20 -9.10
N ALA A 202 -2.69 -1.40 -8.91
CA ALA A 202 -2.12 -1.68 -7.59
C ALA A 202 -2.38 -0.55 -6.58
N GLN A 203 -2.35 0.71 -7.01
CA GLN A 203 -2.64 1.83 -6.14
C GLN A 203 -4.13 1.91 -5.79
N VAL A 204 -5.02 1.46 -6.68
CA VAL A 204 -6.44 1.32 -6.36
C VAL A 204 -6.63 0.36 -5.20
N LEU A 205 -6.04 -0.84 -5.27
CA LEU A 205 -6.14 -1.82 -4.19
C LEU A 205 -5.57 -1.27 -2.86
N ASP A 206 -4.43 -0.60 -2.89
CA ASP A 206 -3.84 0.05 -1.72
C ASP A 206 -4.78 1.11 -1.10
N ARG A 207 -5.47 1.91 -1.93
CA ARG A 207 -6.42 2.93 -1.46
C ARG A 207 -7.68 2.33 -0.86
N LEU A 208 -8.17 1.26 -1.44
CA LEU A 208 -9.32 0.52 -0.93
C LEU A 208 -8.99 -0.18 0.40
N LEU A 209 -7.80 -0.78 0.51
CA LEU A 209 -7.31 -1.37 1.75
C LEU A 209 -7.25 -0.33 2.88
N TRP A 210 -6.63 0.83 2.61
CA TRP A 210 -6.58 1.91 3.59
C TRP A 210 -7.98 2.37 3.98
N PHE A 211 -8.88 2.56 3.01
CA PHE A 211 -10.24 3.03 3.27
C PHE A 211 -11.01 2.06 4.17
N ASP A 212 -10.98 0.77 3.88
CA ASP A 212 -11.74 -0.25 4.62
C ASP A 212 -11.13 -0.58 5.98
N SER A 213 -9.83 -0.41 6.15
CA SER A 213 -9.17 -0.64 7.44
C SER A 213 -9.28 0.54 8.41
N GLU A 214 -9.29 1.77 7.92
CA GLU A 214 -9.22 2.98 8.75
C GLU A 214 -10.07 4.13 8.21
N GLY A 215 -10.02 4.38 6.91
CA GLY A 215 -10.53 5.61 6.28
C GLY A 215 -12.03 5.79 6.39
N TYR A 216 -12.81 4.71 6.49
CA TYR A 216 -14.26 4.77 6.63
C TYR A 216 -14.71 5.61 7.84
N ARG A 217 -13.92 5.64 8.91
CA ARG A 217 -14.22 6.40 10.14
C ARG A 217 -14.32 7.91 9.92
N HIS A 218 -13.67 8.42 8.85
CA HIS A 218 -13.74 9.84 8.48
C HIS A 218 -15.04 10.20 7.76
N PHE A 219 -15.83 9.19 7.36
CA PHE A 219 -17.02 9.34 6.52
C PHE A 219 -18.24 8.64 7.11
N GLU A 220 -18.28 8.46 8.43
CA GLU A 220 -19.43 7.87 9.11
C GLU A 220 -20.68 8.68 8.78
N GLY A 221 -21.69 8.00 8.19
CA GLY A 221 -22.94 8.60 7.72
C GLY A 221 -22.97 8.99 6.24
N GLU A 222 -21.87 8.85 5.49
CA GLU A 222 -21.81 9.05 4.03
C GLU A 222 -21.70 7.72 3.24
N ILE A 223 -21.48 6.61 3.95
CA ILE A 223 -21.27 5.26 3.37
C ILE A 223 -22.57 4.47 3.32
#